data_216c613d552cb7b767c7c944eb3b344f
#
_entry.id   216c613d552cb7b767c7c944eb3b344f
#
_cell.length_a   1.000
_cell.length_b   1.000
_cell.length_c   1.000
_cell.angle_alpha   90.00
_cell.angle_beta   90.00
_cell.angle_gamma   90.00
#
_symmetry.space_group_name_H-M   'P 1'
#
loop_
_entity.id
_entity.type
_entity.pdbx_description
1 polymer ?
#
loop_
_entity_poly.entity_id
_entity_poly.type
_entity_poly.pdbx_seq_one_letter_code
_entity_poly.pdbx_strand_id
1 'polypeptide(L)'
;MKKILIITPHYPPSNLAAVHRSRLFAQHLPAFGWEPVLLTVHEDFYEEQLDWNLHKLLPAGQRIEKVRAYPVTKPRLIGDIGLRAFLQLRKRALEIVQNEQIDFVYIPIPSFYVSLIGPYLYRKTGVKYGIDYIDPWVHVFPGSEKILSRHWFSTRLAKWLEPKAIKHASLITGVAEGYYK
;
A
#
# COMPACT_ATOMS: atom_id res chain seq x y z
N MET A 1 1.84 -6.65 23.37
CA MET A 1 1.93 -5.59 22.36
C MET A 1 0.88 -5.85 21.31
N LYS A 2 0.21 -4.82 20.77
CA LYS A 2 -0.72 -4.97 19.64
C LYS A 2 0.07 -5.17 18.36
N LYS A 3 -0.44 -5.98 17.44
CA LYS A 3 0.23 -6.21 16.15
C LYS A 3 -0.44 -5.42 15.02
N ILE A 4 0.38 -4.79 14.18
CA ILE A 4 -0.08 -4.05 13.01
C ILE A 4 0.57 -4.59 11.74
N LEU A 5 -0.26 -4.97 10.76
CA LEU A 5 0.21 -5.34 9.43
C LEU A 5 0.25 -4.11 8.53
N ILE A 6 1.43 -3.73 8.06
CA ILE A 6 1.62 -2.62 7.12
C ILE A 6 1.78 -3.22 5.72
N ILE A 7 0.85 -2.93 4.82
CA ILE A 7 0.88 -3.42 3.44
C ILE A 7 1.30 -2.29 2.52
N THR A 8 2.52 -2.37 2.01
CA THR A 8 3.12 -1.37 1.12
C THR A 8 3.90 -2.06 0.00
N PRO A 9 3.59 -1.84 -1.28
CA PRO A 9 4.29 -2.51 -2.38
C PRO A 9 5.76 -2.18 -2.49
N HIS A 10 6.15 -0.96 -2.13
CA HIS A 10 7.53 -0.50 -2.10
C HIS A 10 8.03 -0.36 -0.67
N TYR A 11 9.24 -0.86 -0.41
CA TYR A 11 9.93 -0.72 0.87
C TYR A 11 11.45 -0.63 0.61
N PRO A 12 12.30 -0.18 1.56
CA PRO A 12 13.73 -0.18 1.31
C PRO A 12 14.22 -1.51 0.73
N PRO A 13 15.07 -1.49 -0.32
CA PRO A 13 15.93 -0.41 -0.82
C PRO A 13 15.31 0.56 -1.85
N SER A 14 14.00 0.53 -2.10
CA SER A 14 13.34 1.55 -2.91
C SER A 14 13.46 2.93 -2.25
N ASN A 15 13.79 3.98 -3.02
CA ASN A 15 13.93 5.34 -2.51
C ASN A 15 12.77 6.27 -2.91
N LEU A 16 11.65 5.71 -3.32
CA LEU A 16 10.44 6.48 -3.58
C LEU A 16 9.97 7.21 -2.32
N ALA A 17 9.47 8.43 -2.47
CA ALA A 17 9.02 9.27 -1.34
C ALA A 17 8.04 8.54 -0.39
N ALA A 18 7.13 7.75 -0.95
CA ALA A 18 6.16 6.97 -0.19
C ALA A 18 6.78 5.93 0.77
N VAL A 19 7.97 5.42 0.44
CA VAL A 19 8.68 4.43 1.25
C VAL A 19 9.06 4.98 2.62
N HIS A 20 9.45 6.26 2.67
CA HIS A 20 9.86 6.89 3.92
C HIS A 20 8.73 6.93 4.96
N ARG A 21 7.48 7.12 4.51
CA ARG A 21 6.33 7.12 5.41
C ARG A 21 6.11 5.76 6.06
N SER A 22 6.05 4.70 5.26
CA SER A 22 5.93 3.32 5.76
C SER A 22 7.08 2.93 6.68
N ARG A 23 8.31 3.29 6.31
CA ARG A 23 9.51 3.02 7.10
C ARG A 23 9.49 3.72 8.46
N LEU A 24 9.17 5.02 8.48
CA LEU A 24 9.10 5.79 9.71
C LEU A 24 7.99 5.29 10.64
N PHE A 25 6.81 4.98 10.10
CA PHE A 25 5.75 4.37 10.91
C PHE A 25 6.24 3.06 11.54
N ALA A 26 6.80 2.15 10.75
CA ALA A 26 7.31 0.87 11.26
C ALA A 26 8.42 1.06 12.31
N GLN A 27 9.27 2.07 12.15
CA GLN A 27 10.34 2.38 13.08
C GLN A 27 9.85 2.91 14.44
N HIS A 28 8.79 3.72 14.43
CA HIS A 28 8.35 4.44 15.64
C HIS A 28 7.16 3.78 16.35
N LEU A 29 6.35 2.99 15.67
CA LEU A 29 5.20 2.31 16.25
C LEU A 29 5.50 1.46 17.50
N PRO A 30 6.69 0.81 17.64
CA PRO A 30 7.03 0.09 18.87
C PRO A 30 7.02 0.95 20.14
N ALA A 31 7.40 2.23 20.05
CA ALA A 31 7.34 3.16 21.17
C ALA A 31 5.91 3.42 21.66
N PHE A 32 4.90 3.12 20.83
CA PHE A 32 3.47 3.25 21.14
C PHE A 32 2.79 1.91 21.41
N GLY A 33 3.56 0.87 21.67
CA GLY A 33 3.05 -0.46 22.02
C GLY A 33 2.56 -1.31 20.84
N TRP A 34 2.98 -0.99 19.61
CA TRP A 34 2.66 -1.75 18.41
C TRP A 34 3.86 -2.53 17.88
N GLU A 35 3.61 -3.76 17.46
CA GLU A 35 4.59 -4.61 16.76
C GLU A 35 4.28 -4.59 15.26
N PRO A 36 5.10 -3.93 14.43
CA PRO A 36 4.85 -3.85 12.99
C PRO A 36 5.34 -5.09 12.25
N VAL A 37 4.46 -5.64 11.43
CA VAL A 37 4.77 -6.65 10.41
C VAL A 37 4.64 -5.98 9.05
N LEU A 38 5.71 -5.96 8.26
CA LEU A 38 5.73 -5.37 6.92
C LEU A 38 5.39 -6.44 5.88
N LEU A 39 4.49 -6.13 4.96
CA LEU A 39 4.23 -6.93 3.78
C LEU A 39 4.48 -6.08 2.54
N THR A 40 5.47 -6.48 1.75
CA THR A 40 5.96 -5.73 0.59
C THR A 40 6.24 -6.63 -0.61
N VAL A 41 6.56 -6.04 -1.75
CA VAL A 41 7.02 -6.79 -2.92
C VAL A 41 8.55 -6.94 -2.85
N HIS A 42 9.06 -8.07 -3.36
CA HIS A 42 10.48 -8.32 -3.45
C HIS A 42 11.15 -7.30 -4.37
N GLU A 43 12.31 -6.79 -3.98
CA GLU A 43 13.06 -5.75 -4.68
C GLU A 43 13.44 -6.09 -6.12
N ASP A 44 13.55 -7.35 -6.48
CA ASP A 44 13.80 -7.81 -7.85
C ASP A 44 12.72 -7.36 -8.86
N PHE A 45 11.54 -6.96 -8.36
CA PHE A 45 10.42 -6.49 -9.18
C PHE A 45 10.29 -4.98 -9.23
N TYR A 46 11.18 -4.25 -8.53
CA TYR A 46 11.22 -2.78 -8.56
C TYR A 46 11.80 -2.31 -9.88
N GLU A 47 11.27 -1.21 -10.39
CA GLU A 47 11.70 -0.62 -11.67
C GLU A 47 12.50 0.68 -11.44
N GLU A 48 12.43 1.24 -10.25
CA GLU A 48 13.16 2.42 -9.84
C GLU A 48 14.60 2.11 -9.43
N GLN A 49 15.41 3.17 -9.32
CA GLN A 49 16.75 3.07 -8.77
C GLN A 49 16.70 2.71 -7.28
N LEU A 50 17.47 1.69 -6.88
CA LEU A 50 17.55 1.23 -5.51
C LEU A 50 18.66 1.94 -4.74
N ASP A 51 18.39 2.34 -3.50
CA ASP A 51 19.38 2.85 -2.56
C ASP A 51 19.53 1.88 -1.37
N TRP A 52 20.57 1.07 -1.43
CA TRP A 52 20.87 0.09 -0.39
C TRP A 52 21.28 0.70 0.96
N ASN A 53 21.62 2.01 1.01
CA ASN A 53 21.87 2.67 2.29
C ASN A 53 20.58 2.80 3.11
N LEU A 54 19.41 2.86 2.48
CA LEU A 54 18.13 2.87 3.18
C LEU A 54 17.90 1.58 3.99
N HIS A 55 18.47 0.47 3.58
CA HIS A 55 18.43 -0.78 4.34
C HIS A 55 19.11 -0.66 5.72
N LYS A 56 20.17 0.15 5.81
CA LYS A 56 20.90 0.40 7.08
C LYS A 56 20.07 1.19 8.09
N LEU A 57 19.00 1.86 7.63
CA LEU A 57 18.09 2.63 8.48
C LEU A 57 16.94 1.80 9.06
N LEU A 58 16.84 0.53 8.68
CA LEU A 58 15.79 -0.34 9.20
C LEU A 58 16.14 -0.81 10.62
N PRO A 59 15.17 -0.86 11.54
CA PRO A 59 15.38 -1.42 12.87
C PRO A 59 15.88 -2.88 12.80
N ALA A 60 16.83 -3.22 13.65
CA ALA A 60 17.28 -4.61 13.77
C ALA A 60 16.10 -5.50 14.19
N GLY A 61 15.97 -6.65 13.52
CA GLY A 61 14.89 -7.62 13.80
C GLY A 61 13.51 -7.23 13.24
N GLN A 62 13.40 -6.15 12.47
CA GLN A 62 12.13 -5.80 11.84
C GLN A 62 11.64 -6.92 10.92
N ARG A 63 10.44 -7.39 11.17
CA ARG A 63 9.83 -8.45 10.36
C ARG A 63 9.32 -7.90 9.04
N ILE A 64 9.86 -8.41 7.94
CA ILE A 64 9.50 -8.02 6.58
C ILE A 64 9.16 -9.28 5.77
N GLU A 65 7.91 -9.38 5.35
CA GLU A 65 7.40 -10.42 4.47
C GLU A 65 7.41 -9.91 3.03
N LYS A 66 8.01 -10.67 2.13
CA LYS A 66 8.14 -10.28 0.72
C LYS A 66 7.37 -11.23 -0.18
N VAL A 67 6.63 -10.67 -1.14
CA VAL A 67 5.93 -11.44 -2.17
C VAL A 67 6.49 -11.14 -3.55
N ARG A 68 6.28 -12.05 -4.49
CA ARG A 68 6.62 -11.82 -5.89
C ARG A 68 5.53 -10.99 -6.58
N ALA A 69 5.92 -10.28 -7.64
CA ALA A 69 4.99 -9.63 -8.56
C ALA A 69 5.01 -10.35 -9.91
N TYR A 70 3.98 -10.13 -10.73
CA TYR A 70 4.08 -10.48 -12.14
C TYR A 70 5.10 -9.57 -12.83
N PRO A 71 5.89 -10.10 -13.78
CA PRO A 71 6.87 -9.30 -14.51
C PRO A 71 6.17 -8.22 -15.36
N VAL A 72 6.92 -7.18 -15.69
CA VAL A 72 6.47 -6.18 -16.65
C VAL A 72 6.40 -6.81 -18.03
N THR A 73 5.25 -6.67 -18.69
CA THR A 73 5.05 -7.20 -20.05
C THR A 73 5.61 -6.25 -21.12
N LYS A 74 5.98 -6.79 -22.27
CA LYS A 74 6.29 -5.99 -23.46
C LYS A 74 5.22 -6.30 -24.53
N PRO A 75 4.36 -5.35 -24.94
CA PRO A 75 4.30 -3.95 -24.49
C PRO A 75 3.86 -3.81 -23.02
N ARG A 76 4.24 -2.71 -22.36
CA ARG A 76 3.93 -2.44 -20.95
C ARG A 76 2.43 -2.15 -20.78
N LEU A 77 1.67 -3.17 -20.33
CA LEU A 77 0.23 -3.06 -20.10
C LEU A 77 -0.07 -2.52 -18.69
N ILE A 78 0.62 -3.05 -17.68
CA ILE A 78 0.44 -2.69 -16.26
C ILE A 78 1.79 -2.25 -15.71
N GLY A 79 1.88 -0.97 -15.29
CA GLY A 79 3.08 -0.41 -14.67
C GLY A 79 3.06 -0.43 -13.15
N ASP A 80 1.88 -0.34 -12.52
CA ASP A 80 1.76 -0.30 -11.07
C ASP A 80 2.14 -1.65 -10.45
N ILE A 81 3.15 -1.64 -9.57
CA ILE A 81 3.66 -2.85 -8.94
C ILE A 81 2.65 -3.46 -7.96
N GLY A 82 1.88 -2.63 -7.27
CA GLY A 82 0.85 -3.11 -6.37
C GLY A 82 -0.25 -3.85 -7.11
N LEU A 83 -0.58 -3.42 -8.34
CA LEU A 83 -1.51 -4.14 -9.20
C LEU A 83 -0.89 -5.45 -9.72
N ARG A 84 0.40 -5.43 -10.12
CA ARG A 84 1.13 -6.64 -10.56
C ARG A 84 1.29 -7.67 -9.43
N ALA A 85 1.37 -7.23 -8.17
CA ALA A 85 1.49 -8.10 -7.00
C ALA A 85 0.18 -8.28 -6.23
N PHE A 86 -0.94 -7.75 -6.73
CA PHE A 86 -2.19 -7.66 -5.97
C PHE A 86 -2.66 -9.00 -5.40
N LEU A 87 -2.65 -10.03 -6.21
CA LEU A 87 -3.12 -11.36 -5.80
C LEU A 87 -2.20 -11.98 -4.74
N GLN A 88 -0.88 -11.82 -4.89
CA GLN A 88 0.12 -12.32 -3.97
C GLN A 88 0.07 -11.57 -2.63
N LEU A 89 0.00 -10.24 -2.68
CA LEU A 89 -0.17 -9.40 -1.48
C LEU A 89 -1.46 -9.76 -0.74
N ARG A 90 -2.57 -9.87 -1.46
CA ARG A 90 -3.87 -10.22 -0.87
C ARG A 90 -3.86 -11.61 -0.21
N LYS A 91 -3.27 -12.61 -0.89
CA LYS A 91 -3.15 -13.98 -0.36
C LYS A 91 -2.31 -13.97 0.91
N ARG A 92 -1.09 -13.39 0.84
CA ARG A 92 -0.17 -13.37 1.98
C ARG A 92 -0.71 -12.56 3.15
N ALA A 93 -1.35 -11.42 2.88
CA ALA A 93 -2.01 -10.63 3.92
C ALA A 93 -3.09 -11.44 4.67
N LEU A 94 -3.92 -12.18 3.94
CA LEU A 94 -4.94 -13.04 4.56
C LEU A 94 -4.31 -14.12 5.42
N GLU A 95 -3.26 -14.81 4.93
CA GLU A 95 -2.53 -15.82 5.70
C GLU A 95 -1.96 -15.25 7.01
N ILE A 96 -1.33 -14.07 6.94
CA ILE A 96 -0.78 -13.40 8.13
C ILE A 96 -1.91 -13.07 9.12
N VAL A 97 -2.99 -12.46 8.66
CA VAL A 97 -4.11 -12.07 9.54
C VAL A 97 -4.81 -13.29 10.17
N GLN A 98 -4.91 -14.40 9.42
CA GLN A 98 -5.56 -15.62 9.95
C GLN A 98 -4.67 -16.42 10.92
N ASN A 99 -3.36 -16.43 10.68
CA ASN A 99 -2.42 -17.23 11.48
C ASN A 99 -1.85 -16.47 12.67
N GLU A 100 -2.01 -15.15 12.70
CA GLU A 100 -1.49 -14.27 13.74
C GLU A 100 -2.59 -13.33 14.24
N GLN A 101 -2.49 -12.94 15.50
CA GLN A 101 -3.40 -11.96 16.08
C GLN A 101 -3.03 -10.55 15.59
N ILE A 102 -3.44 -10.18 14.37
CA ILE A 102 -3.28 -8.82 13.85
C ILE A 102 -4.45 -7.96 14.34
N ASP A 103 -4.13 -6.91 15.10
CA ASP A 103 -5.13 -5.99 15.65
C ASP A 103 -5.57 -4.94 14.64
N PHE A 104 -4.69 -4.58 13.70
CA PHE A 104 -4.95 -3.53 12.72
C PHE A 104 -4.14 -3.74 11.43
N VAL A 105 -4.74 -3.37 10.30
CA VAL A 105 -4.06 -3.34 8.99
C VAL A 105 -3.92 -1.89 8.54
N TYR A 106 -2.70 -1.46 8.21
CA TYR A 106 -2.41 -0.11 7.74
C TYR A 106 -1.89 -0.15 6.30
N ILE A 107 -2.50 0.65 5.43
CA ILE A 107 -2.24 0.64 3.99
C ILE A 107 -1.90 2.05 3.52
N PRO A 108 -0.61 2.43 3.54
CA PRO A 108 -0.17 3.68 2.93
C PRO A 108 -0.17 3.54 1.40
N ILE A 109 -0.78 4.51 0.74
CA ILE A 109 -0.82 4.55 -0.72
C ILE A 109 0.11 5.67 -1.22
N PRO A 110 0.80 5.47 -2.37
CA PRO A 110 0.19 5.75 -3.67
C PRO A 110 -0.04 4.54 -4.58
N SER A 111 0.27 3.32 -4.22
CA SER A 111 -0.22 2.18 -5.00
C SER A 111 -1.69 1.93 -4.64
N PHE A 112 -2.56 2.68 -5.26
CA PHE A 112 -3.97 2.83 -4.87
C PHE A 112 -4.75 1.52 -4.87
N TYR A 113 -4.50 0.61 -5.80
CA TYR A 113 -5.20 -0.67 -5.90
C TYR A 113 -5.00 -1.55 -4.66
N VAL A 114 -3.87 -1.40 -3.96
CA VAL A 114 -3.57 -2.16 -2.73
C VAL A 114 -4.57 -1.82 -1.61
N SER A 115 -5.14 -0.63 -1.60
CA SER A 115 -6.17 -0.23 -0.63
C SER A 115 -7.39 -1.17 -0.64
N LEU A 116 -7.69 -1.81 -1.79
CA LEU A 116 -8.78 -2.78 -1.91
C LEU A 116 -8.54 -4.08 -1.11
N ILE A 117 -7.32 -4.32 -0.65
CA ILE A 117 -7.01 -5.45 0.25
C ILE A 117 -7.67 -5.22 1.61
N GLY A 118 -7.75 -3.97 2.08
CA GLY A 118 -8.38 -3.62 3.36
C GLY A 118 -9.81 -4.15 3.50
N PRO A 119 -10.76 -3.74 2.66
CA PRO A 119 -12.15 -4.24 2.74
C PRO A 119 -12.26 -5.75 2.47
N TYR A 120 -11.33 -6.34 1.70
CA TYR A 120 -11.28 -7.79 1.53
C TYR A 120 -10.95 -8.51 2.85
N LEU A 121 -9.89 -8.07 3.54
CA LEU A 121 -9.49 -8.63 4.83
C LEU A 121 -10.58 -8.42 5.89
N TYR A 122 -11.14 -7.22 5.97
CA TYR A 122 -12.25 -6.92 6.89
C TYR A 122 -13.43 -7.88 6.69
N ARG A 123 -13.87 -8.11 5.46
CA ARG A 123 -14.97 -9.06 5.19
C ARG A 123 -14.63 -10.51 5.53
N LYS A 124 -13.36 -10.92 5.43
CA LYS A 124 -12.94 -12.30 5.68
C LYS A 124 -12.62 -12.60 7.13
N THR A 125 -12.15 -11.61 7.89
CA THR A 125 -11.60 -11.83 9.24
C THR A 125 -12.12 -10.87 10.30
N GLY A 126 -12.81 -9.79 9.90
CA GLY A 126 -13.23 -8.73 10.82
C GLY A 126 -12.11 -7.78 11.24
N VAL A 127 -10.86 -7.98 10.78
CA VAL A 127 -9.73 -7.12 11.16
C VAL A 127 -9.97 -5.68 10.69
N LYS A 128 -9.79 -4.72 11.59
CA LYS A 128 -9.91 -3.29 11.27
C LYS A 128 -8.75 -2.83 10.37
N TYR A 129 -9.01 -1.88 9.50
CA TYR A 129 -7.96 -1.32 8.64
C TYR A 129 -8.06 0.18 8.49
N GLY A 130 -6.93 0.79 8.16
CA GLY A 130 -6.80 2.19 7.79
C GLY A 130 -6.09 2.37 6.47
N ILE A 131 -6.44 3.46 5.77
CA ILE A 131 -5.80 3.89 4.53
C ILE A 131 -5.17 5.24 4.77
N ASP A 132 -3.93 5.40 4.34
CA ASP A 132 -3.18 6.64 4.46
C ASP A 132 -2.89 7.22 3.08
N TYR A 133 -3.50 8.36 2.80
CA TYR A 133 -3.39 9.07 1.54
C TYR A 133 -2.15 9.98 1.54
N ILE A 134 -1.10 9.53 0.83
CA ILE A 134 0.05 10.37 0.52
C ILE A 134 -0.28 11.30 -0.65
N ASP A 135 -0.99 10.76 -1.63
CA ASP A 135 -1.56 11.47 -2.77
C ASP A 135 -3.04 11.11 -2.95
N PRO A 136 -3.89 12.00 -3.48
CA PRO A 136 -5.27 11.67 -3.76
C PRO A 136 -5.37 10.64 -4.90
N TRP A 137 -6.22 9.64 -4.77
CA TRP A 137 -6.43 8.65 -5.84
C TRP A 137 -7.11 9.29 -7.05
N VAL A 138 -8.15 10.07 -6.79
CA VAL A 138 -8.85 10.80 -7.84
C VAL A 138 -8.34 12.22 -7.90
N HIS A 139 -7.54 12.54 -8.90
CA HIS A 139 -7.15 13.90 -9.17
C HIS A 139 -7.31 14.21 -10.66
N VAL A 140 -7.74 15.44 -10.93
CA VAL A 140 -7.98 15.93 -12.28
C VAL A 140 -6.95 17.01 -12.58
N PHE A 141 -6.14 16.80 -13.60
CA PHE A 141 -5.22 17.81 -14.09
C PHE A 141 -5.85 18.60 -15.25
N PRO A 142 -5.58 19.89 -15.37
CA PRO A 142 -5.96 20.65 -16.57
C PRO A 142 -5.46 19.96 -17.84
N GLY A 143 -6.38 19.71 -18.78
CA GLY A 143 -6.08 18.99 -20.04
C GLY A 143 -6.13 17.46 -19.98
N SER A 144 -6.39 16.87 -18.82
CA SER A 144 -6.57 15.41 -18.65
C SER A 144 -7.98 14.92 -19.09
N GLU A 145 -8.83 15.82 -19.50
CA GLU A 145 -10.26 15.58 -19.80
C GLU A 145 -10.51 14.92 -21.16
N LYS A 146 -9.47 14.57 -21.92
CA LYS A 146 -9.65 13.89 -23.21
C LYS A 146 -10.41 12.59 -23.01
N ILE A 147 -11.65 12.59 -23.47
CA ILE A 147 -12.53 11.41 -23.49
C ILE A 147 -11.81 10.25 -24.20
N LEU A 148 -11.92 9.03 -23.64
CA LEU A 148 -11.28 7.81 -24.14
C LEU A 148 -9.74 7.76 -24.00
N SER A 149 -9.12 8.72 -23.29
CA SER A 149 -7.70 8.60 -22.93
C SER A 149 -7.49 7.54 -21.82
N ARG A 150 -6.25 7.00 -21.71
CA ARG A 150 -5.89 6.11 -20.59
C ARG A 150 -6.15 6.75 -19.22
N HIS A 151 -5.91 8.06 -19.11
CA HIS A 151 -6.17 8.81 -17.88
C HIS A 151 -7.67 8.88 -17.58
N TRP A 152 -8.52 9.14 -18.57
CA TRP A 152 -9.97 9.16 -18.41
C TRP A 152 -10.52 7.81 -17.88
N PHE A 153 -10.07 6.68 -18.46
CA PHE A 153 -10.46 5.35 -17.97
C PHE A 153 -9.95 5.10 -16.54
N SER A 154 -8.69 5.46 -16.26
CA SER A 154 -8.10 5.30 -14.94
C SER A 154 -8.85 6.11 -13.89
N THR A 155 -9.20 7.36 -14.18
CA THR A 155 -9.95 8.23 -13.27
C THR A 155 -11.38 7.70 -13.03
N ARG A 156 -12.07 7.20 -14.05
CA ARG A 156 -13.38 6.59 -13.86
C ARG A 156 -13.31 5.32 -13.03
N LEU A 157 -12.32 4.50 -13.26
CA LEU A 157 -12.06 3.30 -12.46
C LEU A 157 -11.74 3.67 -11.00
N ALA A 158 -10.91 4.69 -10.79
CA ALA A 158 -10.59 5.21 -9.46
C ALA A 158 -11.86 5.67 -8.73
N LYS A 159 -12.69 6.53 -9.36
CA LYS A 159 -13.97 7.00 -8.80
C LYS A 159 -14.93 5.87 -8.44
N TRP A 160 -14.85 4.74 -9.11
CA TRP A 160 -15.69 3.57 -8.82
C TRP A 160 -15.08 2.67 -7.72
N LEU A 161 -13.74 2.59 -7.62
CA LEU A 161 -13.04 1.72 -6.68
C LEU A 161 -12.80 2.39 -5.32
N GLU A 162 -12.47 3.67 -5.29
CA GLU A 162 -12.13 4.39 -4.07
C GLU A 162 -13.24 4.32 -3.00
N PRO A 163 -14.53 4.57 -3.31
CA PRO A 163 -15.60 4.40 -2.33
C PRO A 163 -15.68 2.99 -1.74
N LYS A 164 -15.32 1.97 -2.53
CA LYS A 164 -15.30 0.58 -2.06
C LYS A 164 -14.12 0.30 -1.14
N ALA A 165 -12.97 0.95 -1.39
CA ALA A 165 -11.80 0.84 -0.54
C ALA A 165 -12.03 1.46 0.83
N ILE A 166 -12.69 2.62 0.91
CA ILE A 166 -12.87 3.37 2.15
C ILE A 166 -14.10 2.97 2.97
N LYS A 167 -15.09 2.30 2.37
CA LYS A 167 -16.42 2.04 2.97
C LYS A 167 -16.39 1.48 4.39
N HIS A 168 -15.42 0.63 4.72
CA HIS A 168 -15.28 -0.02 6.02
C HIS A 168 -13.97 0.35 6.71
N ALA A 169 -13.26 1.36 6.21
CA ALA A 169 -12.04 1.83 6.84
C ALA A 169 -12.36 2.43 8.22
N SER A 170 -11.60 2.01 9.23
CA SER A 170 -11.73 2.54 10.60
C SER A 170 -10.89 3.79 10.79
N LEU A 171 -9.95 4.05 9.88
CA LEU A 171 -9.06 5.21 9.89
C LEU A 171 -8.75 5.62 8.45
N ILE A 172 -8.85 6.91 8.19
CA ILE A 172 -8.36 7.53 6.96
C ILE A 172 -7.45 8.68 7.39
N THR A 173 -6.22 8.67 6.90
CA THR A 173 -5.26 9.75 7.14
C THR A 173 -4.78 10.31 5.82
N GLY A 174 -4.27 11.51 5.83
CA GLY A 174 -3.70 12.19 4.67
C GLY A 174 -2.64 13.20 5.07
N VAL A 175 -1.83 13.63 4.14
CA VAL A 175 -0.73 14.58 4.37
C VAL A 175 -1.17 16.04 4.35
N ALA A 176 -2.37 16.33 3.83
CA ALA A 176 -2.90 17.69 3.73
C ALA A 176 -4.40 17.73 4.02
N GLU A 177 -4.87 18.78 4.69
CA GLU A 177 -6.29 18.99 4.99
C GLU A 177 -7.16 19.08 3.72
N GLY A 178 -6.61 19.56 2.62
CA GLY A 178 -7.30 19.65 1.33
C GLY A 178 -7.77 18.30 0.76
N TYR A 179 -7.26 17.17 1.27
CA TYR A 179 -7.68 15.82 0.83
C TYR A 179 -9.01 15.37 1.43
N TYR A 180 -9.52 16.10 2.43
CA TYR A 180 -10.78 15.79 3.12
C TYR A 180 -11.97 16.65 2.66
N LYS A 181 -11.79 17.44 1.61
CA LYS A 181 -12.81 18.36 1.06
C LYS A 181 -13.51 17.78 -0.16
#